data_26fb1b9d171b63df41b0525f75a3032d
#
_entry.id   26fb1b9d171b63df41b0525f75a3032d
#
_cell.length_a   1.000
_cell.length_b   1.000
_cell.length_c   1.000
_cell.angle_alpha   90.00
_cell.angle_beta   90.00
_cell.angle_gamma   90.00
#
_symmetry.space_group_name_H-M   'P 1'
#
loop_
_entity.id
_entity.type
_entity.pdbx_description
1 polymer ?
#
loop_
_entity_poly.entity_id
_entity_poly.type
_entity_poly.pdbx_seq_one_letter_code
_entity_poly.pdbx_strand_id
1 'polypeptide(L)'
;VAGLPIHRLLGTCRSRVPAYPSSHWLDIPEAYAEQALHYRSLGWTAYKIHPHGSPKEDVEICRAVREATGDSIALMLDPMWSYSYEEALRVGRAVEEMGFFWYEDPLAEDDIYGYVKLRQKLDIPILATEYTPGSLYGMAEFVIRQATDILRGDVAVKGGITPLVKIAHLAEAFR
;
A
#
# COMPACT_ATOMS: atom_id res chain seq x y z
N VAL A 1 -20.18 23.96 -10.64
CA VAL A 1 -20.85 24.29 -11.90
C VAL A 1 -21.94 23.27 -12.22
N ALA A 2 -21.67 21.97 -12.13
CA ALA A 2 -22.63 20.90 -12.41
C ALA A 2 -23.61 20.59 -11.25
N GLY A 3 -23.29 20.97 -10.02
CA GLY A 3 -24.11 20.65 -8.83
C GLY A 3 -24.22 19.17 -8.52
N LEU A 4 -23.30 18.35 -9.06
CA LEU A 4 -23.30 16.89 -8.91
C LEU A 4 -22.04 16.40 -8.16
N PRO A 5 -22.15 15.32 -7.38
CA PRO A 5 -20.98 14.64 -6.84
C PRO A 5 -20.04 14.14 -7.96
N ILE A 6 -18.73 14.15 -7.71
CA ILE A 6 -17.71 13.79 -8.70
C ILE A 6 -17.95 12.41 -9.29
N HIS A 7 -18.27 11.40 -8.47
CA HIS A 7 -18.52 10.05 -8.95
C HIS A 7 -19.66 9.97 -9.98
N ARG A 8 -20.67 10.86 -9.90
CA ARG A 8 -21.75 10.93 -10.90
C ARG A 8 -21.29 11.53 -12.21
N LEU A 9 -20.38 12.51 -12.17
CA LEU A 9 -19.78 13.11 -13.37
C LEU A 9 -18.88 12.12 -14.10
N LEU A 10 -18.24 11.19 -13.36
CA LEU A 10 -17.34 10.18 -13.92
C LEU A 10 -18.05 8.88 -14.35
N GLY A 11 -19.35 8.77 -14.11
CA GLY A 11 -20.11 7.54 -14.33
C GLY A 11 -20.00 6.59 -13.13
N THR A 12 -20.97 6.62 -12.25
CA THR A 12 -20.99 5.82 -11.00
C THR A 12 -21.00 4.33 -11.30
N CYS A 13 -19.95 3.61 -10.94
CA CYS A 13 -19.88 2.16 -11.03
C CYS A 13 -20.15 1.44 -9.70
N ARG A 14 -19.99 2.14 -8.57
CA ARG A 14 -20.26 1.61 -7.23
C ARG A 14 -20.67 2.71 -6.26
N SER A 15 -21.45 2.35 -5.23
CA SER A 15 -21.90 3.27 -4.17
C SER A 15 -21.05 3.20 -2.90
N ARG A 16 -20.23 2.16 -2.76
CA ARG A 16 -19.33 1.94 -1.62
C ARG A 16 -17.99 1.42 -2.11
N VAL A 17 -16.93 1.80 -1.40
CA VAL A 17 -15.57 1.27 -1.58
C VAL A 17 -15.07 0.68 -0.27
N PRO A 18 -14.29 -0.41 -0.31
CA PRO A 18 -13.58 -0.88 0.88
C PRO A 18 -12.66 0.20 1.42
N ALA A 19 -12.55 0.27 2.74
CA ALA A 19 -11.66 1.20 3.43
C ALA A 19 -10.98 0.48 4.59
N TYR A 20 -9.87 1.03 5.04
CA TYR A 20 -9.11 0.54 6.18
C TYR A 20 -8.53 1.70 6.98
N PRO A 21 -8.44 1.58 8.32
CA PRO A 21 -7.67 2.50 9.13
C PRO A 21 -6.18 2.28 8.91
N SER A 22 -5.43 3.38 8.96
CA SER A 22 -3.99 3.41 8.83
C SER A 22 -3.37 3.97 10.12
N SER A 23 -2.31 3.36 10.62
CA SER A 23 -1.63 3.88 11.81
C SER A 23 -0.91 5.20 11.53
N HIS A 24 -0.69 5.96 12.57
CA HIS A 24 0.44 6.89 12.65
C HIS A 24 1.65 6.15 13.21
N TRP A 25 2.79 6.80 13.26
CA TRP A 25 3.95 6.32 13.99
C TRP A 25 3.64 6.21 15.48
N LEU A 26 3.90 5.05 16.05
CA LEU A 26 3.70 4.73 17.46
C LEU A 26 5.03 4.23 18.05
N ASP A 27 5.27 4.51 19.31
CA ASP A 27 6.60 4.34 19.91
C ASP A 27 7.04 2.88 20.10
N ILE A 28 6.09 1.96 20.29
CA ILE A 28 6.37 0.56 20.61
C ILE A 28 5.44 -0.41 19.88
N PRO A 29 5.86 -1.67 19.62
CA PRO A 29 5.06 -2.66 18.93
C PRO A 29 3.68 -2.93 19.57
N GLU A 30 3.61 -2.92 20.89
CA GLU A 30 2.38 -3.14 21.65
C GLU A 30 1.32 -2.07 21.35
N ALA A 31 1.73 -0.81 21.15
CA ALA A 31 0.81 0.28 20.82
C ALA A 31 0.15 0.08 19.44
N TYR A 32 0.88 -0.44 18.45
CA TYR A 32 0.32 -0.84 17.15
C TYR A 32 -0.67 -1.99 17.31
N ALA A 33 -0.34 -2.98 18.13
CA ALA A 33 -1.22 -4.12 18.40
C ALA A 33 -2.51 -3.69 19.10
N GLU A 34 -2.41 -2.84 20.11
CA GLU A 34 -3.58 -2.26 20.80
C GLU A 34 -4.46 -1.46 19.84
N GLN A 35 -3.87 -0.62 18.99
CA GLN A 35 -4.61 0.15 18.01
C GLN A 35 -5.31 -0.75 16.99
N ALA A 36 -4.67 -1.80 16.50
CA ALA A 36 -5.27 -2.77 15.58
C ALA A 36 -6.44 -3.51 16.23
N LEU A 37 -6.30 -3.94 17.51
CA LEU A 37 -7.39 -4.54 18.29
C LEU A 37 -8.56 -3.58 18.50
N HIS A 38 -8.27 -2.32 18.77
CA HIS A 38 -9.30 -1.28 18.88
C HIS A 38 -10.11 -1.16 17.59
N TYR A 39 -9.44 -1.00 16.42
CA TYR A 39 -10.16 -0.92 15.14
C TYR A 39 -10.94 -2.20 14.82
N ARG A 40 -10.38 -3.38 15.12
CA ARG A 40 -11.11 -4.64 14.99
C ARG A 40 -12.39 -4.66 15.84
N SER A 41 -12.35 -4.14 17.07
CA SER A 41 -13.52 -4.07 17.95
C SER A 41 -14.62 -3.13 17.41
N LEU A 42 -14.25 -2.17 16.56
CA LEU A 42 -15.18 -1.29 15.86
C LEU A 42 -15.72 -1.89 14.54
N GLY A 43 -15.34 -3.12 14.22
CA GLY A 43 -15.81 -3.84 13.04
C GLY A 43 -14.96 -3.64 11.78
N TRP A 44 -13.77 -3.03 11.88
CA TRP A 44 -12.84 -2.95 10.76
C TRP A 44 -12.23 -4.33 10.47
N THR A 45 -12.09 -4.65 9.20
CA THR A 45 -11.57 -5.94 8.71
C THR A 45 -10.17 -5.86 8.13
N ALA A 46 -9.58 -4.68 8.12
CA ALA A 46 -8.22 -4.44 7.62
C ALA A 46 -7.53 -3.34 8.43
N TYR A 47 -6.19 -3.34 8.45
CA TYR A 47 -5.38 -2.34 9.14
C TYR A 47 -4.03 -2.20 8.47
N LYS A 48 -3.61 -0.94 8.17
CA LYS A 48 -2.31 -0.63 7.58
C LYS A 48 -1.36 -0.07 8.63
N ILE A 49 -0.15 -0.62 8.66
CA ILE A 49 0.92 -0.24 9.59
C ILE A 49 1.87 0.72 8.86
N HIS A 50 2.08 1.92 9.45
CA HIS A 50 3.17 2.83 9.09
C HIS A 50 4.22 2.77 10.21
N PRO A 51 5.30 2.01 10.03
CA PRO A 51 6.37 1.89 11.02
C PRO A 51 7.41 3.02 10.87
N HIS A 52 8.49 2.95 11.65
CA HIS A 52 9.54 3.96 11.64
C HIS A 52 10.59 3.82 10.51
N GLY A 53 10.55 2.75 9.72
CA GLY A 53 11.52 2.47 8.66
C GLY A 53 12.81 1.82 9.17
N SER A 54 12.77 1.17 10.33
CA SER A 54 13.83 0.32 10.86
C SER A 54 13.50 -1.15 10.56
N PRO A 55 14.15 -1.83 9.61
CA PRO A 55 13.74 -3.14 9.11
C PRO A 55 13.49 -4.19 10.20
N LYS A 56 14.34 -4.22 11.23
CA LYS A 56 14.22 -5.17 12.33
C LYS A 56 13.02 -4.83 13.24
N GLU A 57 12.91 -3.58 13.64
CA GLU A 57 11.83 -3.10 14.52
C GLU A 57 10.48 -3.19 13.80
N ASP A 58 10.44 -2.89 12.51
CA ASP A 58 9.24 -2.94 11.71
C ASP A 58 8.70 -4.37 11.58
N VAL A 59 9.58 -5.38 11.48
CA VAL A 59 9.18 -6.81 11.52
C VAL A 59 8.66 -7.18 12.92
N GLU A 60 9.25 -6.66 13.99
CA GLU A 60 8.76 -6.89 15.37
C GLU A 60 7.37 -6.27 15.56
N ILE A 61 7.13 -5.06 15.05
CA ILE A 61 5.81 -4.41 15.02
C ILE A 61 4.80 -5.28 14.26
N CYS A 62 5.13 -5.70 13.05
CA CYS A 62 4.25 -6.55 12.23
C CYS A 62 3.89 -7.86 12.94
N ARG A 63 4.86 -8.49 13.59
CA ARG A 63 4.65 -9.72 14.36
C ARG A 63 3.72 -9.48 15.54
N ALA A 64 3.95 -8.45 16.35
CA ALA A 64 3.11 -8.12 17.51
C ALA A 64 1.65 -7.86 17.08
N VAL A 65 1.44 -7.14 15.97
CA VAL A 65 0.09 -6.90 15.45
C VAL A 65 -0.55 -8.18 14.96
N ARG A 66 0.17 -9.04 14.23
CA ARG A 66 -0.36 -10.33 13.73
C ARG A 66 -0.70 -11.27 14.86
N GLU A 67 0.16 -11.41 15.86
CA GLU A 67 -0.09 -12.24 17.04
C GLU A 67 -1.32 -11.77 17.81
N ALA A 68 -1.49 -10.46 17.99
CA ALA A 68 -2.64 -9.90 18.70
C ALA A 68 -3.95 -10.06 17.91
N THR A 69 -3.93 -9.85 16.60
CA THR A 69 -5.15 -9.83 15.78
C THR A 69 -5.53 -11.22 15.23
N GLY A 70 -4.60 -12.16 15.15
CA GLY A 70 -4.79 -13.43 14.45
C GLY A 70 -5.05 -13.21 12.95
N ASP A 71 -5.59 -14.20 12.26
CA ASP A 71 -5.82 -14.18 10.81
C ASP A 71 -7.14 -13.49 10.40
N SER A 72 -7.89 -12.96 11.37
CA SER A 72 -9.23 -12.40 11.13
C SER A 72 -9.24 -11.00 10.51
N ILE A 73 -8.08 -10.35 10.41
CA ILE A 73 -7.93 -8.99 9.87
C ILE A 73 -6.85 -8.98 8.78
N ALA A 74 -7.12 -8.32 7.66
CA ALA A 74 -6.12 -8.09 6.63
C ALA A 74 -5.12 -7.03 7.09
N LEU A 75 -3.83 -7.39 7.13
CA LEU A 75 -2.76 -6.47 7.51
C LEU A 75 -1.97 -6.02 6.29
N MET A 76 -1.58 -4.77 6.28
CA MET A 76 -0.75 -4.15 5.26
C MET A 76 0.42 -3.42 5.91
N LEU A 77 1.56 -3.41 5.25
CA LEU A 77 2.76 -2.71 5.70
C LEU A 77 3.14 -1.62 4.69
N ASP A 78 3.39 -0.41 5.19
CA ASP A 78 3.83 0.74 4.41
C ASP A 78 5.01 1.43 5.13
N PRO A 79 6.26 1.05 4.82
CA PRO A 79 7.46 1.64 5.41
C PRO A 79 7.87 2.98 4.78
N MET A 80 7.07 3.52 3.87
CA MET A 80 7.27 4.86 3.31
C MET A 80 8.67 5.07 2.73
N TRP A 81 9.08 4.26 1.75
CA TRP A 81 10.34 4.37 0.97
C TRP A 81 11.64 4.23 1.79
N SER A 82 11.56 3.64 2.98
CA SER A 82 12.65 3.70 3.96
C SER A 82 13.77 2.69 3.71
N TYR A 83 13.57 1.69 2.86
CA TYR A 83 14.49 0.55 2.77
C TYR A 83 15.39 0.59 1.55
N SER A 84 16.60 0.06 1.71
CA SER A 84 17.39 -0.46 0.60
C SER A 84 16.74 -1.73 0.02
N TYR A 85 17.16 -2.14 -1.18
CA TYR A 85 16.62 -3.35 -1.82
C TYR A 85 16.77 -4.61 -0.93
N GLU A 86 17.94 -4.79 -0.32
CA GLU A 86 18.20 -5.95 0.53
C GLU A 86 17.35 -5.96 1.81
N GLU A 87 17.09 -4.80 2.37
CA GLU A 87 16.22 -4.62 3.52
C GLU A 87 14.76 -4.89 3.12
N ALA A 88 14.30 -4.30 2.03
CA ALA A 88 12.96 -4.51 1.50
C ALA A 88 12.67 -5.98 1.21
N LEU A 89 13.65 -6.70 0.65
CA LEU A 89 13.51 -8.14 0.40
C LEU A 89 13.40 -8.95 1.70
N ARG A 90 14.19 -8.62 2.73
CA ARG A 90 14.12 -9.31 4.03
C ARG A 90 12.80 -9.05 4.74
N VAL A 91 12.38 -7.79 4.82
CA VAL A 91 11.11 -7.42 5.44
C VAL A 91 9.95 -8.01 4.65
N GLY A 92 9.97 -7.92 3.32
CA GLY A 92 8.95 -8.48 2.44
C GLY A 92 8.72 -9.97 2.68
N ARG A 93 9.78 -10.77 2.79
CA ARG A 93 9.67 -12.20 3.14
C ARG A 93 9.05 -12.44 4.52
N ALA A 94 9.42 -11.63 5.51
CA ALA A 94 8.86 -11.77 6.85
C ALA A 94 7.36 -11.45 6.89
N VAL A 95 6.91 -10.40 6.20
CA VAL A 95 5.47 -10.05 6.16
C VAL A 95 4.67 -11.00 5.26
N GLU A 96 5.27 -11.56 4.24
CA GLU A 96 4.70 -12.63 3.41
C GLU A 96 4.44 -13.89 4.25
N GLU A 97 5.43 -14.35 5.03
CA GLU A 97 5.27 -15.47 5.96
C GLU A 97 4.19 -15.23 7.04
N MET A 98 4.00 -13.98 7.42
CA MET A 98 2.93 -13.56 8.36
C MET A 98 1.57 -13.38 7.67
N GLY A 99 1.43 -13.62 6.37
CA GLY A 99 0.18 -13.52 5.62
C GLY A 99 -0.36 -12.10 5.50
N PHE A 100 0.50 -11.12 5.29
CA PHE A 100 0.07 -9.75 5.01
C PHE A 100 -0.60 -9.66 3.64
N PHE A 101 -1.52 -8.72 3.49
CA PHE A 101 -2.35 -8.59 2.30
C PHE A 101 -1.64 -7.86 1.15
N TRP A 102 -0.85 -6.81 1.45
CA TRP A 102 0.11 -6.21 0.53
C TRP A 102 1.28 -5.56 1.28
N TYR A 103 2.33 -5.29 0.51
CA TYR A 103 3.53 -4.58 0.92
C TYR A 103 3.66 -3.31 0.10
N GLU A 104 3.52 -2.14 0.74
CA GLU A 104 3.38 -0.84 0.10
C GLU A 104 4.66 -0.04 0.15
N ASP A 105 5.05 0.56 -0.97
CA ASP A 105 6.12 1.55 -1.13
C ASP A 105 7.41 1.29 -0.30
N PRO A 106 8.00 0.08 -0.35
CA PRO A 106 9.19 -0.25 0.45
C PRO A 106 10.48 0.42 -0.03
N LEU A 107 10.60 0.73 -1.31
CA LEU A 107 11.78 1.30 -1.96
C LEU A 107 11.54 2.75 -2.38
N ALA A 108 12.62 3.49 -2.69
CA ALA A 108 12.51 4.81 -3.29
C ALA A 108 11.59 4.77 -4.53
N GLU A 109 10.76 5.78 -4.71
CA GLU A 109 9.68 5.81 -5.69
C GLU A 109 10.12 5.84 -7.15
N ASP A 110 11.36 6.16 -7.41
CA ASP A 110 12.00 6.18 -8.72
C ASP A 110 12.87 4.93 -8.98
N ASP A 111 13.02 4.03 -7.99
CA ASP A 111 13.76 2.76 -8.15
C ASP A 111 12.91 1.66 -8.81
N ILE A 112 12.45 1.91 -10.02
CA ILE A 112 11.63 0.96 -10.78
C ILE A 112 12.31 -0.41 -10.96
N TYR A 113 13.64 -0.44 -11.08
CA TYR A 113 14.38 -1.70 -11.24
C TYR A 113 14.45 -2.51 -9.93
N GLY A 114 14.53 -1.83 -8.79
CA GLY A 114 14.39 -2.46 -7.48
C GLY A 114 13.02 -3.09 -7.30
N TYR A 115 11.95 -2.37 -7.66
CA TYR A 115 10.59 -2.89 -7.63
C TYR A 115 10.39 -4.12 -8.54
N VAL A 116 10.89 -4.09 -9.77
CA VAL A 116 10.84 -5.26 -10.68
C VAL A 116 11.51 -6.48 -10.04
N LYS A 117 12.70 -6.32 -9.46
CA LYS A 117 13.40 -7.42 -8.78
C LYS A 117 12.67 -7.90 -7.53
N LEU A 118 12.10 -6.97 -6.75
CA LEU A 118 11.38 -7.29 -5.53
C LEU A 118 10.15 -8.15 -5.86
N ARG A 119 9.35 -7.72 -6.84
CA ARG A 119 8.18 -8.44 -7.31
C ARG A 119 8.50 -9.85 -7.86
N GLN A 120 9.69 -10.05 -8.45
CA GLN A 120 10.14 -11.37 -8.91
C GLN A 120 10.56 -12.31 -7.77
N LYS A 121 10.75 -11.81 -6.55
CA LYS A 121 11.28 -12.55 -5.40
C LYS A 121 10.29 -12.76 -4.27
N LEU A 122 9.19 -12.03 -4.29
CA LEU A 122 8.13 -12.08 -3.29
C LEU A 122 6.81 -12.50 -3.95
N ASP A 123 6.03 -13.28 -3.24
CA ASP A 123 4.68 -13.68 -3.65
C ASP A 123 3.60 -12.71 -3.07
N ILE A 124 3.94 -11.96 -2.00
CA ILE A 124 3.06 -10.92 -1.48
C ILE A 124 2.86 -9.80 -2.52
N PRO A 125 1.62 -9.33 -2.76
CA PRO A 125 1.38 -8.23 -3.68
C PRO A 125 2.15 -6.97 -3.30
N ILE A 126 2.86 -6.38 -4.24
CA ILE A 126 3.55 -5.10 -4.10
C ILE A 126 2.62 -3.98 -4.54
N LEU A 127 2.33 -3.05 -3.64
CA LEU A 127 1.64 -1.81 -3.93
C LEU A 127 2.66 -0.68 -4.00
N ALA A 128 2.59 0.14 -5.04
CA ALA A 128 3.52 1.25 -5.22
C ALA A 128 2.88 2.39 -6.01
N THR A 129 3.67 3.47 -6.18
CA THR A 129 3.41 4.60 -7.07
C THR A 129 2.68 5.79 -6.43
N GLU A 130 2.59 5.90 -5.10
CA GLU A 130 1.93 7.07 -4.50
C GLU A 130 2.55 8.40 -4.95
N TYR A 131 3.86 8.53 -4.84
CA TYR A 131 4.60 9.76 -5.20
C TYR A 131 5.49 9.61 -6.44
N THR A 132 5.53 8.43 -7.06
CA THR A 132 6.34 8.19 -8.27
C THR A 132 6.28 9.38 -9.23
N PRO A 133 7.44 9.94 -9.65
CA PRO A 133 7.47 11.09 -10.52
C PRO A 133 6.89 10.80 -11.89
N GLY A 134 6.50 11.86 -12.62
CA GLY A 134 5.96 11.73 -13.97
C GLY A 134 4.46 11.39 -14.05
N SER A 135 3.73 11.42 -12.93
CA SER A 135 2.27 11.20 -12.90
C SER A 135 1.85 9.98 -13.74
N LEU A 136 0.94 10.13 -14.71
CA LEU A 136 0.48 9.06 -15.59
C LEU A 136 1.64 8.32 -16.30
N TYR A 137 2.64 9.05 -16.78
CA TYR A 137 3.75 8.44 -17.55
C TYR A 137 4.66 7.59 -16.66
N GLY A 138 4.97 8.07 -15.45
CA GLY A 138 5.73 7.29 -14.46
C GLY A 138 5.00 6.01 -14.05
N MET A 139 3.71 6.13 -13.76
CA MET A 139 2.89 4.96 -13.40
C MET A 139 2.75 3.97 -14.56
N ALA A 140 2.68 4.45 -15.81
CA ALA A 140 2.68 3.58 -16.99
C ALA A 140 3.96 2.74 -17.10
N GLU A 141 5.12 3.30 -16.78
CA GLU A 141 6.38 2.56 -16.75
C GLU A 141 6.37 1.43 -15.70
N PHE A 142 5.79 1.67 -14.51
CA PHE A 142 5.61 0.62 -13.50
C PHE A 142 4.74 -0.53 -14.01
N VAL A 143 3.66 -0.22 -14.71
CA VAL A 143 2.77 -1.23 -15.31
C VAL A 143 3.49 -2.01 -16.42
N ILE A 144 4.08 -1.31 -17.40
CA ILE A 144 4.75 -1.92 -18.55
C ILE A 144 5.90 -2.83 -18.12
N ARG A 145 6.67 -2.42 -17.11
CA ARG A 145 7.80 -3.20 -16.57
C ARG A 145 7.39 -4.25 -15.55
N GLN A 146 6.10 -4.33 -15.23
CA GLN A 146 5.59 -5.23 -14.20
C GLN A 146 6.29 -5.02 -12.84
N ALA A 147 6.48 -3.76 -12.45
CA ALA A 147 7.18 -3.38 -11.22
C ALA A 147 6.30 -3.41 -9.98
N THR A 148 4.97 -3.46 -10.15
CA THR A 148 3.99 -3.48 -9.06
C THR A 148 2.80 -4.35 -9.43
N ASP A 149 2.08 -4.86 -8.43
CA ASP A 149 0.83 -5.60 -8.60
C ASP A 149 -0.38 -4.69 -8.42
N ILE A 150 -0.24 -3.66 -7.58
CA ILE A 150 -1.31 -2.71 -7.26
C ILE A 150 -0.77 -1.29 -7.45
N LEU A 151 -1.48 -0.49 -8.24
CA LEU A 151 -1.17 0.94 -8.38
C LEU A 151 -1.85 1.76 -7.29
N ARG A 152 -1.10 2.66 -6.69
CA ARG A 152 -1.63 3.69 -5.80
C ARG A 152 -1.52 5.06 -6.45
N GLY A 153 -2.53 5.89 -6.26
CA GLY A 153 -2.48 7.28 -6.68
C GLY A 153 -3.25 8.19 -5.73
N ASP A 154 -2.67 9.32 -5.43
CA ASP A 154 -3.28 10.39 -4.65
C ASP A 154 -3.60 11.58 -5.56
N VAL A 155 -4.83 12.12 -5.44
CA VAL A 155 -5.29 13.23 -6.29
C VAL A 155 -4.46 14.50 -6.09
N ALA A 156 -3.95 14.73 -4.89
CA ALA A 156 -3.14 15.91 -4.58
C ALA A 156 -1.75 15.83 -5.22
N VAL A 157 -1.19 14.62 -5.34
CA VAL A 157 0.16 14.37 -5.84
C VAL A 157 0.18 14.12 -7.35
N LYS A 158 -0.83 13.40 -7.87
CA LYS A 158 -0.87 12.99 -9.30
C LYS A 158 -1.48 14.02 -10.24
N GLY A 159 -1.68 15.26 -9.78
CA GLY A 159 -2.17 16.35 -10.62
C GLY A 159 -3.69 16.39 -10.79
N GLY A 160 -4.43 15.76 -9.88
CA GLY A 160 -5.88 15.85 -9.80
C GLY A 160 -6.63 14.61 -10.27
N ILE A 161 -7.95 14.74 -10.34
CA ILE A 161 -8.87 13.64 -10.67
C ILE A 161 -8.67 13.14 -12.10
N THR A 162 -8.48 14.03 -13.07
CA THR A 162 -8.36 13.67 -14.50
C THR A 162 -7.19 12.71 -14.78
N PRO A 163 -5.96 12.93 -14.28
CA PRO A 163 -4.89 11.94 -14.40
C PRO A 163 -5.24 10.61 -13.72
N LEU A 164 -5.85 10.61 -12.54
CA LEU A 164 -6.20 9.37 -11.85
C LEU A 164 -7.23 8.53 -12.59
N VAL A 165 -8.20 9.14 -13.25
CA VAL A 165 -9.15 8.42 -14.12
C VAL A 165 -8.41 7.72 -15.26
N LYS A 166 -7.41 8.40 -15.88
CA LYS A 166 -6.58 7.79 -16.92
C LYS A 166 -5.73 6.63 -16.39
N ILE A 167 -5.19 6.78 -15.18
CA ILE A 167 -4.42 5.74 -14.49
C ILE A 167 -5.32 4.52 -14.19
N ALA A 168 -6.55 4.74 -13.74
CA ALA A 168 -7.50 3.66 -13.51
C ALA A 168 -7.83 2.89 -14.80
N HIS A 169 -8.02 3.58 -15.94
CA HIS A 169 -8.22 2.94 -17.24
C HIS A 169 -6.97 2.21 -17.72
N LEU A 170 -5.77 2.76 -17.45
CA LEU A 170 -4.52 2.07 -17.73
C LEU A 170 -4.43 0.75 -16.94
N ALA A 171 -4.66 0.79 -15.63
CA ALA A 171 -4.66 -0.40 -14.79
C ALA A 171 -5.70 -1.44 -15.27
N GLU A 172 -6.88 -0.97 -15.68
CA GLU A 172 -7.92 -1.85 -16.22
C GLU A 172 -7.48 -2.57 -17.50
N ALA A 173 -6.70 -1.92 -18.36
CA ALA A 173 -6.22 -2.47 -19.63
C ALA A 173 -5.16 -3.57 -19.45
N PHE A 174 -4.50 -3.64 -18.30
CA PHE A 174 -3.40 -4.57 -18.01
C PHE A 174 -3.76 -5.66 -16.98
N ARG A 175 -5.03 -5.97 -16.82
CA ARG A 175 -5.52 -7.04 -15.92
C ARG A 175 -4.90 -8.41 -16.20
#